data_3621449b4d4beaa26d8af431e4bc8399
#
_entry.id   3621449b4d4beaa26d8af431e4bc8399
#
_cell.length_a   1.000
_cell.length_b   1.000
_cell.length_c   1.000
_cell.angle_alpha   90.00
_cell.angle_beta   90.00
_cell.angle_gamma   90.00
#
_symmetry.space_group_name_H-M   'P 1'
#
loop_
_entity.id
_entity.type
_entity.pdbx_description
1 polymer ?
#
loop_
_entity_poly.entity_id
_entity_poly.type
_entity_poly.pdbx_seq_one_letter_code
_entity_poly.pdbx_strand_id
1 'polypeptide(L)'
;SDSYDIPSDPRINFHGVKVPCRMPAIGEIEARRKWTVRIDIVDAPSLQLVLPARKEMIENAALADLRVEVQAAIYRAIAPNGEHRLSFKDWQRATELGVGLPEASPWLCAWRPRTADGNAYVEDERVEAVPMILIPRHEADIEQCAAMVLTEEKLGYRPVFAEDEFSGYRWYDELPRVPGLSFAIERQGELFHYADDDVVFDHVESGGVTAVTLNVPIVRCAEFDEPVAILSLPVDTLVCANTSNHVEEASVFVREGAIVTPPALAQLIEDSVFAYDEDCDSDSWSRQHDDFIRDARHFANKLLLGKEEALLEQIRSAFRDDVQWLIPKGLTLTLEADVGKVQIALPANDRETEPTAA
;
A
#
# COMPACT_ATOMS: atom_id res chain seq x y z
N SER A 1 -16.09 -4.00 14.49
CA SER A 1 -16.60 -2.92 15.33
C SER A 1 -15.42 -2.18 15.93
N ASP A 2 -15.32 -1.05 15.54
CA ASP A 2 -14.54 0.14 15.75
C ASP A 2 -13.76 0.25 17.05
N SER A 3 -12.46 0.09 16.92
CA SER A 3 -11.46 0.26 17.99
C SER A 3 -11.01 1.72 18.17
N TYR A 4 -11.91 2.68 18.05
CA TYR A 4 -11.60 4.09 18.28
C TYR A 4 -11.71 4.53 19.74
N ASP A 5 -12.13 3.66 20.66
CA ASP A 5 -12.19 3.93 22.09
C ASP A 5 -11.06 3.24 22.88
N ILE A 6 -9.82 3.48 22.50
CA ILE A 6 -8.72 3.30 23.45
C ILE A 6 -8.76 4.53 24.34
N PRO A 7 -8.97 4.39 25.68
CA PRO A 7 -8.88 5.53 26.56
C PRO A 7 -7.49 6.14 26.39
N SER A 8 -7.43 7.28 25.76
CA SER A 8 -6.19 8.00 25.44
C SER A 8 -5.40 8.46 26.66
N ASP A 9 -5.89 8.15 27.86
CA ASP A 9 -5.34 8.70 29.09
C ASP A 9 -5.28 7.58 30.17
N PRO A 10 -4.12 6.93 30.36
CA PRO A 10 -3.95 5.93 31.40
C PRO A 10 -4.12 6.62 32.77
N ARG A 11 -5.19 6.29 33.46
CA ARG A 11 -5.53 6.84 34.78
C ARG A 11 -5.27 5.80 35.85
N ILE A 12 -4.60 6.21 36.90
CA ILE A 12 -4.50 5.42 38.15
C ILE A 12 -5.56 5.85 39.13
N ASN A 13 -6.06 4.92 39.90
CA ASN A 13 -6.92 5.21 41.05
C ASN A 13 -6.02 5.39 42.28
N PHE A 14 -5.93 6.62 42.78
CA PHE A 14 -5.13 6.93 43.94
C PHE A 14 -6.07 7.24 45.11
N HIS A 15 -6.21 6.29 46.03
CA HIS A 15 -7.14 6.42 47.20
C HIS A 15 -8.57 6.81 46.80
N GLY A 16 -9.08 6.22 45.70
CA GLY A 16 -10.44 6.51 45.21
C GLY A 16 -10.54 7.71 44.23
N VAL A 17 -9.45 8.40 43.98
CA VAL A 17 -9.41 9.53 43.01
C VAL A 17 -8.69 9.08 41.75
N LYS A 18 -9.32 9.27 40.57
CA LYS A 18 -8.69 9.02 39.28
C LYS A 18 -7.72 10.15 38.92
N VAL A 19 -6.45 9.79 38.79
CA VAL A 19 -5.38 10.75 38.49
C VAL A 19 -4.75 10.36 37.13
N PRO A 20 -4.58 11.31 36.20
CA PRO A 20 -3.83 11.10 34.98
C PRO A 20 -2.39 10.75 35.35
N CYS A 21 -1.89 9.62 34.82
CA CYS A 21 -0.52 9.22 35.03
C CYS A 21 -0.09 8.30 33.89
N ARG A 22 0.95 8.69 33.16
CA ARG A 22 1.45 7.90 32.05
C ARG A 22 2.14 6.64 32.56
N MET A 23 1.51 5.50 32.31
CA MET A 23 2.04 4.18 32.62
C MET A 23 2.51 3.47 31.34
N PRO A 24 3.43 2.51 31.46
CA PRO A 24 3.83 1.67 30.33
C PRO A 24 2.62 0.97 29.70
N ALA A 25 2.62 0.93 28.37
CA ALA A 25 1.71 0.13 27.59
C ALA A 25 2.57 -0.61 26.54
N ILE A 26 2.27 -1.87 26.27
CA ILE A 26 3.04 -2.72 25.38
C ILE A 26 2.13 -3.15 24.25
N GLY A 27 2.56 -2.89 23.01
CA GLY A 27 1.87 -3.32 21.80
C GLY A 27 2.41 -4.66 21.30
N GLU A 28 1.57 -5.43 20.65
CA GLU A 28 2.01 -6.57 19.85
C GLU A 28 1.95 -6.16 18.37
N ILE A 29 3.01 -6.48 17.64
CA ILE A 29 3.17 -6.20 16.22
C ILE A 29 2.14 -7.02 15.43
N GLU A 30 1.51 -6.42 14.42
CA GLU A 30 0.52 -7.03 13.52
C GLU A 30 -0.71 -7.65 14.21
N ALA A 31 -0.64 -7.92 15.51
CA ALA A 31 -1.74 -8.52 16.25
C ALA A 31 -2.82 -7.51 16.70
N ARG A 32 -2.60 -6.21 16.47
CA ARG A 32 -3.50 -5.09 16.88
C ARG A 32 -3.87 -5.14 18.37
N ARG A 33 -3.03 -5.78 19.20
CA ARG A 33 -3.23 -5.91 20.64
C ARG A 33 -2.37 -4.90 21.38
N LYS A 34 -2.97 -4.25 22.37
CA LYS A 34 -2.26 -3.35 23.27
C LYS A 34 -2.55 -3.73 24.72
N TRP A 35 -1.50 -4.04 25.45
CA TRP A 35 -1.55 -4.40 26.85
C TRP A 35 -1.41 -3.16 27.71
N THR A 36 -2.37 -2.97 28.59
CA THR A 36 -2.41 -1.87 29.55
C THR A 36 -2.79 -2.39 30.92
N VAL A 37 -2.52 -1.64 31.97
CA VAL A 37 -2.88 -2.01 33.34
C VAL A 37 -3.90 -1.05 33.94
N ARG A 38 -4.69 -1.57 34.87
CA ARG A 38 -5.44 -0.75 35.82
C ARG A 38 -4.73 -0.81 37.16
N ILE A 39 -4.50 0.36 37.77
CA ILE A 39 -3.76 0.47 39.03
C ILE A 39 -4.63 1.13 40.07
N ASP A 40 -4.77 0.44 41.20
CA ASP A 40 -5.39 0.97 42.40
C ASP A 40 -4.32 1.11 43.48
N ILE A 41 -4.05 2.34 43.90
CA ILE A 41 -3.09 2.65 44.97
C ILE A 41 -3.89 2.86 46.26
N VAL A 42 -3.71 1.95 47.21
CA VAL A 42 -4.45 1.95 48.48
C VAL A 42 -3.57 2.40 49.65
N ASP A 43 -2.31 1.91 49.70
CA ASP A 43 -1.35 2.24 50.75
C ASP A 43 0.06 2.31 50.17
N ALA A 44 0.46 3.49 49.72
CA ALA A 44 1.78 3.74 49.12
C ALA A 44 2.24 5.16 49.48
N PRO A 45 2.75 5.37 50.71
CA PRO A 45 3.10 6.71 51.21
C PRO A 45 4.26 7.38 50.42
N SER A 46 5.04 6.60 49.71
CA SER A 46 6.13 7.09 48.81
C SER A 46 5.62 7.69 47.49
N LEU A 47 4.39 7.36 47.07
CA LEU A 47 3.74 7.94 45.92
C LEU A 47 2.93 9.16 46.34
N GLN A 48 3.16 10.29 45.71
CA GLN A 48 2.58 11.56 46.13
C GLN A 48 1.96 12.33 44.97
N LEU A 49 0.89 13.06 45.24
CA LEU A 49 0.27 13.97 44.30
C LEU A 49 0.86 15.37 44.39
N VAL A 50 0.88 16.08 43.27
CA VAL A 50 1.24 17.50 43.25
C VAL A 50 0.13 18.30 43.96
N LEU A 51 0.50 19.00 45.02
CA LEU A 51 -0.42 19.85 45.78
C LEU A 51 -0.36 21.30 45.29
N PRO A 52 -1.46 22.06 45.35
CA PRO A 52 -2.80 21.72 45.89
C PRO A 52 -3.74 21.05 44.87
N ALA A 53 -3.36 21.00 43.58
CA ALA A 53 -4.29 20.66 42.52
C ALA A 53 -4.66 19.14 42.49
N ARG A 54 -3.83 18.27 43.03
CA ARG A 54 -3.99 16.81 43.06
C ARG A 54 -4.31 16.17 41.67
N LYS A 55 -3.83 16.84 40.63
CA LYS A 55 -4.13 16.42 39.24
C LYS A 55 -3.03 15.59 38.60
N GLU A 56 -1.85 15.53 39.21
CA GLU A 56 -0.67 14.86 38.68
C GLU A 56 0.07 14.13 39.79
N MET A 57 0.82 13.08 39.45
CA MET A 57 1.75 12.41 40.35
C MET A 57 3.08 13.14 40.36
N ILE A 58 3.75 13.14 41.53
CA ILE A 58 5.12 13.66 41.65
C ILE A 58 6.05 12.63 40.99
N GLU A 59 6.84 13.08 40.02
CA GLU A 59 7.89 12.28 39.41
C GLU A 59 9.03 12.06 40.43
N ASN A 60 9.12 10.83 40.94
CA ASN A 60 10.13 10.43 41.93
C ASN A 60 10.55 8.98 41.70
N ALA A 61 11.51 8.50 42.47
CA ALA A 61 12.01 7.13 42.35
C ALA A 61 10.91 6.07 42.54
N ALA A 62 9.99 6.30 43.50
CA ALA A 62 8.90 5.35 43.74
C ALA A 62 7.93 5.23 42.54
N LEU A 63 7.68 6.33 41.81
CA LEU A 63 6.87 6.27 40.59
C LEU A 63 7.63 5.60 39.43
N ALA A 64 8.95 5.80 39.36
CA ALA A 64 9.79 5.09 38.40
C ALA A 64 9.79 3.58 38.67
N ASP A 65 9.96 3.17 39.92
CA ASP A 65 9.89 1.76 40.34
C ASP A 65 8.51 1.15 40.05
N LEU A 66 7.44 1.88 40.28
CA LEU A 66 6.07 1.45 39.94
C LEU A 66 5.94 1.20 38.43
N ARG A 67 6.50 2.07 37.59
CA ARG A 67 6.48 1.88 36.14
C ARG A 67 7.20 0.60 35.71
N VAL A 68 8.34 0.31 36.34
CA VAL A 68 9.09 -0.93 36.10
C VAL A 68 8.27 -2.16 36.50
N GLU A 69 7.66 -2.13 37.67
CA GLU A 69 6.78 -3.23 38.13
C GLU A 69 5.55 -3.43 37.25
N VAL A 70 4.95 -2.33 36.77
CA VAL A 70 3.84 -2.35 35.81
C VAL A 70 4.28 -3.04 34.52
N GLN A 71 5.45 -2.69 33.99
CA GLN A 71 5.99 -3.32 32.78
C GLN A 71 6.21 -4.83 32.99
N ALA A 72 6.82 -5.21 34.12
CA ALA A 72 7.00 -6.62 34.46
C ALA A 72 5.66 -7.36 34.64
N ALA A 73 4.65 -6.71 35.23
CA ALA A 73 3.31 -7.29 35.37
C ALA A 73 2.63 -7.53 34.02
N ILE A 74 2.80 -6.64 33.05
CA ILE A 74 2.30 -6.85 31.69
C ILE A 74 2.95 -8.08 31.07
N TYR A 75 4.28 -8.20 31.12
CA TYR A 75 4.98 -9.36 30.55
C TYR A 75 4.56 -10.68 31.26
N ARG A 76 4.39 -10.66 32.59
CA ARG A 76 3.84 -11.82 33.33
C ARG A 76 2.41 -12.19 32.89
N ALA A 77 1.61 -11.21 32.46
CA ALA A 77 0.25 -11.44 31.95
C ALA A 77 0.28 -12.01 30.51
N ILE A 78 1.30 -11.71 29.73
CA ILE A 78 1.50 -12.24 28.39
C ILE A 78 1.97 -13.71 28.44
N ALA A 79 2.87 -14.03 29.37
CA ALA A 79 3.52 -15.35 29.46
C ALA A 79 2.54 -16.56 29.43
N PRO A 80 1.38 -16.56 30.12
CA PRO A 80 0.45 -17.69 30.11
C PRO A 80 -0.20 -17.95 28.75
N ASN A 81 -0.18 -17.00 27.80
CA ASN A 81 -0.77 -17.18 26.47
C ASN A 81 0.03 -18.16 25.61
N GLY A 82 1.31 -18.40 25.92
CA GLY A 82 2.21 -19.28 25.15
C GLY A 82 2.66 -18.72 23.80
N GLU A 83 1.97 -17.72 23.30
CA GLU A 83 2.24 -17.04 22.02
C GLU A 83 2.18 -15.53 22.22
N HIS A 84 3.06 -14.80 21.55
CA HIS A 84 3.05 -13.34 21.53
C HIS A 84 3.71 -12.79 20.26
N ARG A 85 3.50 -11.49 20.03
CA ARG A 85 4.06 -10.72 18.90
C ARG A 85 4.77 -9.47 19.39
N LEU A 86 5.53 -9.57 20.47
CA LEU A 86 6.34 -8.46 20.99
C LEU A 86 7.49 -8.15 20.04
N SER A 87 7.90 -6.89 20.00
CA SER A 87 9.17 -6.52 19.38
C SER A 87 10.34 -7.25 20.07
N PHE A 88 11.44 -7.46 19.36
CA PHE A 88 12.62 -8.06 19.96
C PHE A 88 13.11 -7.25 21.17
N LYS A 89 13.05 -5.94 21.09
CA LYS A 89 13.37 -5.02 22.18
C LYS A 89 12.51 -5.25 23.43
N ASP A 90 11.19 -5.41 23.23
CA ASP A 90 10.28 -5.69 24.35
C ASP A 90 10.49 -7.08 24.95
N TRP A 91 10.81 -8.06 24.13
CA TRP A 91 11.18 -9.41 24.58
C TRP A 91 12.47 -9.42 25.39
N GLN A 92 13.51 -8.72 24.93
CA GLN A 92 14.74 -8.52 25.73
C GLN A 92 14.42 -7.83 27.06
N ARG A 93 13.59 -6.80 27.03
CA ARG A 93 13.20 -6.09 28.25
C ARG A 93 12.43 -6.98 29.23
N ALA A 94 11.59 -7.89 28.76
CA ALA A 94 10.94 -8.89 29.61
C ALA A 94 11.98 -9.77 30.30
N THR A 95 13.01 -10.22 29.57
CA THR A 95 14.12 -11.03 30.10
C THR A 95 14.91 -10.26 31.16
N GLU A 96 15.23 -8.98 30.93
CA GLU A 96 15.90 -8.13 31.92
C GLU A 96 15.10 -7.98 33.21
N LEU A 97 13.76 -7.96 33.10
CA LEU A 97 12.86 -7.89 34.24
C LEU A 97 12.57 -9.27 34.87
N GLY A 98 13.30 -10.31 34.47
CA GLY A 98 13.17 -11.66 35.01
C GLY A 98 11.92 -12.41 34.56
N VAL A 99 11.28 -12.01 33.46
CA VAL A 99 10.12 -12.67 32.89
C VAL A 99 10.57 -13.46 31.65
N GLY A 100 10.57 -14.79 31.74
CA GLY A 100 10.89 -15.68 30.61
C GLY A 100 9.70 -15.78 29.67
N LEU A 101 9.88 -15.35 28.43
CA LEU A 101 8.93 -15.50 27.33
C LEU A 101 9.58 -16.35 26.22
N PRO A 102 8.80 -17.18 25.49
CA PRO A 102 9.30 -17.80 24.26
C PRO A 102 9.66 -16.69 23.24
N GLU A 103 10.27 -17.05 22.12
CA GLU A 103 10.37 -16.12 20.98
C GLU A 103 8.99 -15.79 20.42
N ALA A 104 8.87 -14.65 19.76
CA ALA A 104 7.63 -14.27 19.08
C ALA A 104 7.22 -15.33 18.05
N SER A 105 5.90 -15.51 17.88
CA SER A 105 5.36 -16.47 16.93
C SER A 105 5.82 -16.20 15.50
N PRO A 106 6.35 -17.20 14.76
CA PRO A 106 7.00 -17.02 13.46
C PRO A 106 5.99 -16.95 12.32
N TRP A 107 5.23 -15.87 12.24
CA TRP A 107 4.36 -15.57 11.10
C TRP A 107 4.52 -14.08 10.71
N LEU A 108 4.24 -13.75 9.45
CA LEU A 108 4.29 -12.39 8.92
C LEU A 108 3.10 -12.16 7.98
N CYS A 109 2.80 -10.91 7.70
CA CYS A 109 1.78 -10.58 6.72
C CYS A 109 2.31 -10.78 5.29
N ALA A 110 1.47 -11.34 4.40
CA ALA A 110 1.81 -11.51 2.99
C ALA A 110 2.16 -10.16 2.37
N TRP A 111 3.26 -10.11 1.64
CA TRP A 111 3.61 -8.92 0.89
C TRP A 111 2.59 -8.65 -0.21
N ARG A 112 2.17 -7.41 -0.31
CA ARG A 112 1.25 -6.90 -1.33
C ARG A 112 1.68 -5.48 -1.69
N PRO A 113 1.57 -5.09 -2.97
CA PRO A 113 1.86 -3.73 -3.37
C PRO A 113 0.88 -2.77 -2.69
N ARG A 114 1.37 -1.63 -2.28
CA ARG A 114 0.52 -0.50 -1.86
C ARG A 114 0.13 0.33 -3.08
N THR A 115 -1.00 0.99 -3.02
CA THR A 115 -1.33 2.05 -3.96
C THR A 115 -0.67 3.36 -3.55
N ALA A 116 -0.43 4.26 -4.50
CA ALA A 116 0.16 5.57 -4.22
C ALA A 116 -0.70 6.40 -3.25
N ASP A 117 -2.02 6.30 -3.33
CA ASP A 117 -2.97 6.98 -2.44
C ASP A 117 -3.06 6.35 -1.03
N GLY A 118 -2.46 5.19 -0.82
CA GLY A 118 -2.44 4.51 0.49
C GLY A 118 -3.79 3.99 0.99
N ASN A 119 -4.86 4.10 0.21
CA ASN A 119 -6.23 3.79 0.61
C ASN A 119 -6.66 2.33 0.39
N ALA A 120 -5.82 1.46 -0.09
CA ALA A 120 -6.15 0.05 -0.28
C ALA A 120 -6.23 -0.67 1.07
N TYR A 121 -7.42 -0.75 1.63
CA TYR A 121 -7.75 -1.66 2.73
C TYR A 121 -7.71 -3.10 2.21
N VAL A 122 -6.59 -3.74 2.36
CA VAL A 122 -6.46 -5.18 2.14
C VAL A 122 -6.40 -5.86 3.49
N GLU A 123 -7.22 -6.89 3.71
CA GLU A 123 -7.08 -7.74 4.90
C GLU A 123 -5.68 -8.35 4.93
N ASP A 124 -5.00 -8.22 6.07
CA ASP A 124 -3.66 -8.76 6.27
C ASP A 124 -3.73 -10.29 6.23
N GLU A 125 -3.19 -10.89 5.18
CA GLU A 125 -3.09 -12.34 5.06
C GLU A 125 -1.89 -12.85 5.88
N ARG A 126 -2.16 -13.67 6.89
CA ARG A 126 -1.12 -14.30 7.71
C ARG A 126 -0.43 -15.42 6.94
N VAL A 127 0.89 -15.38 6.89
CA VAL A 127 1.76 -16.40 6.30
C VAL A 127 2.55 -17.08 7.42
N GLU A 128 2.42 -18.40 7.52
CA GLU A 128 3.11 -19.23 8.51
C GLU A 128 3.39 -20.62 7.96
N ALA A 129 4.36 -21.30 8.54
CA ALA A 129 4.71 -22.69 8.24
C ALA A 129 5.09 -22.98 6.78
N VAL A 130 5.47 -21.95 6.01
CA VAL A 130 5.99 -22.05 4.65
C VAL A 130 7.30 -21.28 4.53
N PRO A 131 8.15 -21.57 3.54
CA PRO A 131 9.34 -20.78 3.28
C PRO A 131 8.95 -19.33 2.94
N MET A 132 9.43 -18.38 3.70
CA MET A 132 9.15 -16.95 3.54
C MET A 132 10.39 -16.20 3.03
N ILE A 133 10.16 -15.08 2.31
CA ILE A 133 11.19 -14.11 1.94
C ILE A 133 10.73 -12.72 2.32
N LEU A 134 11.60 -11.97 3.01
CA LEU A 134 11.32 -10.62 3.46
C LEU A 134 11.45 -9.62 2.30
N ILE A 135 10.41 -8.82 2.07
CA ILE A 135 10.43 -7.73 1.10
C ILE A 135 10.13 -6.43 1.87
N PRO A 136 11.02 -5.45 1.87
CA PRO A 136 10.77 -4.15 2.47
C PRO A 136 9.76 -3.35 1.65
N ARG A 137 9.29 -2.25 2.19
CA ARG A 137 8.46 -1.28 1.46
C ARG A 137 9.32 -0.49 0.47
N HIS A 138 8.77 -0.30 -0.70
CA HIS A 138 9.33 0.53 -1.77
C HIS A 138 8.31 1.60 -2.17
N GLU A 139 8.63 2.40 -3.18
CA GLU A 139 7.66 3.31 -3.77
C GLU A 139 6.53 2.53 -4.48
N ALA A 140 5.34 3.15 -4.57
CA ALA A 140 4.14 2.46 -5.04
C ALA A 140 4.26 1.95 -6.48
N ASP A 141 4.91 2.69 -7.35
CA ASP A 141 5.14 2.31 -8.74
C ASP A 141 6.02 1.06 -8.86
N ILE A 142 7.11 0.99 -8.06
CA ILE A 142 7.98 -0.20 -8.00
C ILE A 142 7.20 -1.40 -7.45
N GLU A 143 6.45 -1.22 -6.36
CA GLU A 143 5.68 -2.30 -5.74
C GLU A 143 4.62 -2.85 -6.70
N GLN A 144 3.87 -1.98 -7.40
CA GLN A 144 2.83 -2.38 -8.34
C GLN A 144 3.39 -3.15 -9.53
N CYS A 145 4.45 -2.64 -10.15
CA CYS A 145 5.09 -3.29 -11.28
C CYS A 145 5.77 -4.60 -10.87
N ALA A 146 6.41 -4.65 -9.69
CA ALA A 146 7.03 -5.85 -9.17
C ALA A 146 6.01 -6.95 -8.83
N ALA A 147 4.83 -6.59 -8.30
CA ALA A 147 3.79 -7.54 -7.94
C ALA A 147 3.27 -8.35 -9.12
N MET A 148 3.36 -7.83 -10.33
CA MET A 148 2.99 -8.56 -11.55
C MET A 148 3.83 -9.82 -11.77
N VAL A 149 5.04 -9.89 -11.21
CA VAL A 149 6.00 -10.99 -11.45
C VAL A 149 6.56 -11.62 -10.18
N LEU A 150 6.45 -10.98 -9.01
CA LEU A 150 6.91 -11.55 -7.73
C LEU A 150 5.89 -12.57 -7.20
N THR A 151 5.92 -13.76 -7.75
CA THR A 151 5.08 -14.88 -7.32
C THR A 151 5.89 -15.92 -6.55
N GLU A 152 5.21 -16.66 -5.66
CA GLU A 152 5.82 -17.77 -4.92
C GLU A 152 6.49 -18.79 -5.84
N GLU A 153 5.86 -19.11 -6.98
CA GLU A 153 6.40 -20.05 -7.98
C GLU A 153 7.77 -19.59 -8.53
N LYS A 154 7.93 -18.29 -8.82
CA LYS A 154 9.17 -17.74 -9.36
C LYS A 154 10.25 -17.55 -8.32
N LEU A 155 9.88 -17.19 -7.10
CA LEU A 155 10.81 -16.94 -5.99
C LEU A 155 11.21 -18.23 -5.26
N GLY A 156 10.34 -19.24 -5.25
CA GLY A 156 10.49 -20.42 -4.38
C GLY A 156 10.20 -20.13 -2.89
N TYR A 157 9.71 -18.95 -2.58
CA TYR A 157 9.38 -18.45 -1.25
C TYR A 157 8.09 -17.65 -1.30
N ARG A 158 7.31 -17.66 -0.22
CA ARG A 158 6.17 -16.75 -0.06
C ARG A 158 6.67 -15.36 0.28
N PRO A 159 6.40 -14.32 -0.53
CA PRO A 159 6.74 -12.94 -0.21
C PRO A 159 5.97 -12.46 1.02
N VAL A 160 6.69 -11.87 1.98
CA VAL A 160 6.12 -11.30 3.21
C VAL A 160 6.73 -9.93 3.48
N PHE A 161 6.00 -9.10 4.23
CA PHE A 161 6.53 -7.80 4.63
C PHE A 161 7.68 -7.97 5.61
N ALA A 162 8.76 -7.23 5.36
CA ALA A 162 9.81 -7.04 6.34
C ALA A 162 9.28 -6.18 7.49
N GLU A 163 9.52 -6.65 8.74
CA GLU A 163 9.11 -5.99 9.96
C GLU A 163 10.32 -5.88 10.88
N ASP A 164 11.02 -4.76 10.82
CA ASP A 164 12.32 -4.55 11.48
C ASP A 164 12.25 -4.69 13.01
N GLU A 165 11.08 -4.52 13.60
CA GLU A 165 10.90 -4.70 15.04
C GLU A 165 11.11 -6.15 15.51
N PHE A 166 11.12 -7.13 14.59
CA PHE A 166 11.48 -8.52 14.87
C PHE A 166 12.98 -8.83 14.71
N SER A 167 13.77 -7.91 14.20
CA SER A 167 15.22 -8.11 14.05
C SER A 167 15.86 -8.40 15.40
N GLY A 168 16.58 -9.53 15.47
CA GLY A 168 17.15 -10.11 16.69
C GLY A 168 16.51 -11.44 17.10
N TYR A 169 15.29 -11.73 16.67
CA TYR A 169 14.75 -13.08 16.83
C TYR A 169 15.40 -14.01 15.81
N ARG A 170 15.83 -15.18 16.28
CA ARG A 170 16.55 -16.13 15.45
C ARG A 170 15.76 -16.54 14.19
N TRP A 171 14.47 -16.85 14.35
CA TRP A 171 13.62 -17.25 13.22
C TRP A 171 13.51 -16.18 12.15
N TYR A 172 13.53 -14.89 12.54
CA TYR A 172 13.42 -13.75 11.61
C TYR A 172 14.75 -13.46 10.91
N ASP A 173 15.86 -13.51 11.66
CA ASP A 173 17.19 -13.24 11.12
C ASP A 173 17.68 -14.31 10.14
N GLU A 174 17.17 -15.55 10.26
CA GLU A 174 17.45 -16.65 9.36
C GLU A 174 16.67 -16.57 8.03
N LEU A 175 15.65 -15.68 7.89
CA LEU A 175 14.87 -15.53 6.67
C LEU A 175 15.69 -14.88 5.56
N PRO A 176 15.57 -15.38 4.31
CA PRO A 176 16.10 -14.66 3.16
C PRO A 176 15.36 -13.34 2.98
N ARG A 177 16.06 -12.34 2.43
CA ARG A 177 15.51 -11.00 2.24
C ARG A 177 15.92 -10.39 0.91
N VAL A 178 15.08 -9.51 0.40
CA VAL A 178 15.32 -8.69 -0.79
C VAL A 178 15.69 -7.30 -0.30
N PRO A 179 16.95 -6.87 -0.36
CA PRO A 179 17.36 -5.56 0.15
C PRO A 179 16.83 -4.40 -0.69
N GLY A 180 16.54 -4.64 -1.98
CA GLY A 180 16.01 -3.64 -2.89
C GLY A 180 15.50 -4.27 -4.18
N LEU A 181 14.70 -3.52 -4.93
CA LEU A 181 14.19 -3.88 -6.25
C LEU A 181 14.71 -2.87 -7.26
N SER A 182 15.03 -3.31 -8.47
CA SER A 182 15.42 -2.42 -9.56
C SER A 182 14.92 -2.96 -10.89
N PHE A 183 14.69 -2.04 -11.85
CA PHE A 183 14.30 -2.40 -13.20
C PHE A 183 15.41 -2.07 -14.20
N ALA A 184 15.61 -2.94 -15.18
CA ALA A 184 16.43 -2.69 -16.35
C ALA A 184 15.50 -2.57 -17.55
N ILE A 185 15.63 -1.47 -18.31
CA ILE A 185 14.82 -1.14 -19.47
C ILE A 185 15.75 -1.11 -20.68
N GLU A 186 15.52 -1.96 -21.67
CA GLU A 186 16.23 -1.94 -22.95
C GLU A 186 15.36 -1.24 -24.00
N ARG A 187 15.84 -0.11 -24.52
CA ARG A 187 15.13 0.73 -25.48
C ARG A 187 16.08 1.19 -26.57
N GLN A 188 15.76 0.88 -27.83
CA GLN A 188 16.56 1.30 -29.01
C GLN A 188 18.04 0.90 -28.92
N GLY A 189 18.36 -0.21 -28.22
CA GLY A 189 19.72 -0.70 -28.01
C GLY A 189 20.47 -0.03 -26.83
N GLU A 190 19.83 0.87 -26.11
CA GLU A 190 20.35 1.45 -24.85
C GLU A 190 19.72 0.80 -23.64
N LEU A 191 20.50 0.63 -22.57
CA LEU A 191 20.08 0.04 -21.31
C LEU A 191 19.97 1.13 -20.25
N PHE A 192 18.80 1.23 -19.63
CA PHE A 192 18.51 2.15 -18.53
C PHE A 192 18.20 1.33 -17.27
N HIS A 193 18.52 1.89 -16.11
CA HIS A 193 18.18 1.29 -14.82
C HIS A 193 17.25 2.23 -14.04
N TYR A 194 16.25 1.65 -13.39
CA TYR A 194 15.32 2.33 -12.50
C TYR A 194 15.26 1.62 -11.15
N ALA A 195 15.50 2.35 -10.09
CA ALA A 195 15.41 1.92 -8.70
C ALA A 195 14.94 3.12 -7.87
N ASP A 196 14.58 2.89 -6.61
CA ASP A 196 13.96 3.85 -5.68
C ASP A 196 14.60 5.26 -5.61
N ASP A 197 15.88 5.40 -5.90
CA ASP A 197 16.61 6.66 -5.71
C ASP A 197 17.13 7.28 -7.03
N ASP A 198 16.89 6.66 -8.17
CA ASP A 198 17.59 7.05 -9.40
C ASP A 198 16.64 7.25 -10.60
N VAL A 199 16.76 8.41 -11.20
CA VAL A 199 16.33 8.76 -12.56
C VAL A 199 14.90 9.27 -12.69
N VAL A 200 14.79 10.58 -12.70
CA VAL A 200 13.67 11.31 -13.33
C VAL A 200 13.80 11.09 -14.84
N PHE A 201 12.91 10.30 -15.42
CA PHE A 201 12.78 10.28 -16.88
C PHE A 201 12.01 11.52 -17.31
N ASP A 202 12.61 12.37 -18.13
CA ASP A 202 11.86 13.35 -18.91
C ASP A 202 10.86 12.59 -19.78
N HIS A 203 9.59 12.94 -19.75
CA HIS A 203 8.45 12.34 -20.46
C HIS A 203 8.85 11.52 -21.70
N VAL A 204 8.82 10.21 -21.58
CA VAL A 204 9.17 9.33 -22.67
C VAL A 204 7.91 8.60 -23.14
N GLU A 205 7.39 8.98 -24.28
CA GLU A 205 6.46 8.13 -25.03
C GLU A 205 7.17 6.81 -25.33
N SER A 206 6.63 5.70 -24.84
CA SER A 206 7.26 4.38 -24.90
C SER A 206 7.17 3.74 -26.28
N GLY A 207 8.10 4.12 -27.16
CA GLY A 207 8.31 3.38 -28.42
C GLY A 207 9.67 2.67 -28.41
N GLY A 208 9.74 1.44 -28.97
CA GLY A 208 10.99 0.71 -29.13
C GLY A 208 11.56 0.09 -27.85
N VAL A 209 10.72 -0.22 -26.86
CA VAL A 209 11.11 -0.94 -25.64
C VAL A 209 11.17 -2.44 -25.96
N THR A 210 12.37 -3.00 -26.04
CA THR A 210 12.60 -4.40 -26.39
C THR A 210 12.52 -5.33 -25.19
N ALA A 211 12.96 -4.86 -24.00
CA ALA A 211 12.87 -5.62 -22.75
C ALA A 211 12.64 -4.69 -21.56
N VAL A 212 11.89 -5.21 -20.58
CA VAL A 212 11.82 -4.68 -19.22
C VAL A 212 12.05 -5.84 -18.26
N THR A 213 12.99 -5.70 -17.34
CA THR A 213 13.41 -6.77 -16.44
C THR A 213 13.46 -6.26 -15.00
N LEU A 214 12.74 -6.93 -14.11
CA LEU A 214 12.87 -6.73 -12.67
C LEU A 214 14.07 -7.52 -12.14
N ASN A 215 15.00 -6.87 -11.48
CA ASN A 215 16.13 -7.48 -10.80
C ASN A 215 15.81 -7.59 -9.30
N VAL A 216 15.90 -8.81 -8.78
CA VAL A 216 15.60 -9.16 -7.39
C VAL A 216 16.85 -9.76 -6.76
N PRO A 217 17.67 -8.98 -6.07
CA PRO A 217 18.80 -9.49 -5.30
C PRO A 217 18.28 -10.22 -4.06
N ILE A 218 18.76 -11.43 -3.79
CA ILE A 218 18.41 -12.23 -2.61
C ILE A 218 19.62 -12.35 -1.70
N VAL A 219 19.47 -11.96 -0.45
CA VAL A 219 20.45 -12.06 0.61
C VAL A 219 19.96 -13.06 1.65
N ARG A 220 20.81 -13.93 2.16
CA ARG A 220 20.44 -14.97 3.15
C ARG A 220 20.60 -14.55 4.60
N CYS A 221 21.37 -13.51 4.88
CA CYS A 221 21.63 -13.06 6.24
C CYS A 221 21.80 -11.55 6.24
N ALA A 222 21.31 -10.89 7.29
CA ALA A 222 21.45 -9.44 7.44
C ALA A 222 22.90 -8.93 7.53
N GLU A 223 23.84 -9.82 7.84
CA GLU A 223 25.26 -9.47 7.99
C GLU A 223 26.05 -9.47 6.67
N PHE A 224 25.48 -9.97 5.58
CA PHE A 224 26.15 -10.06 4.28
C PHE A 224 25.49 -9.13 3.26
N ASP A 225 26.16 -8.06 2.86
CA ASP A 225 25.72 -7.14 1.81
C ASP A 225 25.77 -7.73 0.40
N GLU A 226 26.45 -8.88 0.22
CA GLU A 226 26.56 -9.52 -1.10
C GLU A 226 25.36 -10.44 -1.37
N PRO A 227 24.65 -10.24 -2.49
CA PRO A 227 23.52 -11.09 -2.86
C PRO A 227 24.02 -12.52 -3.18
N VAL A 228 23.35 -13.52 -2.59
CA VAL A 228 23.59 -14.94 -2.86
C VAL A 228 23.09 -15.30 -4.27
N ALA A 229 22.04 -14.61 -4.74
CA ALA A 229 21.47 -14.75 -6.06
C ALA A 229 20.82 -13.44 -6.51
N ILE A 230 20.83 -13.19 -7.81
CA ILE A 230 20.02 -12.13 -8.43
C ILE A 230 19.08 -12.82 -9.40
N LEU A 231 17.78 -12.69 -9.15
CA LEU A 231 16.76 -13.15 -10.10
C LEU A 231 16.44 -12.01 -11.05
N SER A 232 16.40 -12.32 -12.35
CA SER A 232 15.98 -11.38 -13.40
C SER A 232 14.66 -11.85 -13.97
N LEU A 233 13.59 -11.12 -13.70
CA LEU A 233 12.22 -11.47 -14.07
C LEU A 233 11.72 -10.54 -15.17
N PRO A 234 11.32 -11.05 -16.36
CA PRO A 234 10.76 -10.21 -17.41
C PRO A 234 9.40 -9.64 -16.96
N VAL A 235 9.18 -8.38 -17.28
CA VAL A 235 7.95 -7.62 -16.99
C VAL A 235 7.41 -7.07 -18.30
N ASP A 236 6.10 -7.04 -18.46
CA ASP A 236 5.47 -6.50 -19.66
C ASP A 236 5.31 -4.98 -19.63
N THR A 237 5.17 -4.41 -18.43
CA THR A 237 4.91 -2.98 -18.26
C THR A 237 5.62 -2.45 -17.03
N LEU A 238 6.19 -1.26 -17.14
CA LEU A 238 6.78 -0.51 -16.03
C LEU A 238 6.22 0.92 -16.04
N VAL A 239 5.80 1.38 -14.88
CA VAL A 239 5.45 2.77 -14.60
C VAL A 239 6.53 3.34 -13.71
N CYS A 240 7.14 4.45 -14.12
CA CYS A 240 8.13 5.19 -13.35
C CYS A 240 7.56 6.58 -13.08
N ALA A 241 7.30 6.92 -11.83
CA ALA A 241 6.73 8.21 -11.50
C ALA A 241 6.91 8.56 -10.02
N ASN A 242 6.93 9.85 -9.75
CA ASN A 242 6.58 10.33 -8.42
C ASN A 242 5.04 10.29 -8.25
N THR A 243 4.58 10.16 -7.02
CA THR A 243 3.14 10.26 -6.71
C THR A 243 2.61 11.63 -7.07
N SER A 244 1.51 11.67 -7.82
CA SER A 244 0.94 12.92 -8.36
C SER A 244 -0.56 12.77 -8.61
N ASN A 245 -1.26 13.88 -8.72
CA ASN A 245 -2.63 13.93 -9.23
C ASN A 245 -2.68 14.14 -10.76
N HIS A 246 -1.54 14.11 -11.45
CA HIS A 246 -1.40 14.29 -12.90
C HIS A 246 -0.73 13.09 -13.57
N VAL A 247 -1.42 12.48 -14.52
CA VAL A 247 -0.91 11.34 -15.31
C VAL A 247 0.32 11.71 -16.13
N GLU A 248 0.44 12.95 -16.53
CA GLU A 248 1.52 13.46 -17.38
C GLU A 248 2.91 13.40 -16.72
N GLU A 249 2.95 13.23 -15.40
CA GLU A 249 4.21 13.08 -14.65
C GLU A 249 4.73 11.64 -14.66
N ALA A 250 3.96 10.67 -15.19
CA ALA A 250 4.36 9.29 -15.31
C ALA A 250 5.09 8.98 -16.61
N SER A 251 6.19 8.25 -16.52
CA SER A 251 6.83 7.58 -17.65
C SER A 251 6.41 6.13 -17.71
N VAL A 252 5.79 5.71 -18.81
CA VAL A 252 5.24 4.35 -18.95
C VAL A 252 5.98 3.61 -20.05
N PHE A 253 6.54 2.46 -19.74
CA PHE A 253 7.23 1.58 -20.66
C PHE A 253 6.43 0.30 -20.85
N VAL A 254 6.07 0.00 -22.11
CA VAL A 254 5.41 -1.25 -22.49
C VAL A 254 6.32 -2.00 -23.44
N ARG A 255 6.67 -3.25 -23.09
CA ARG A 255 7.54 -4.11 -23.91
C ARG A 255 6.85 -4.42 -25.25
N GLU A 256 7.61 -4.39 -26.33
CA GLU A 256 7.13 -4.80 -27.66
C GLU A 256 6.57 -6.23 -27.63
N GLY A 257 5.36 -6.40 -28.14
CA GLY A 257 4.65 -7.67 -28.15
C GLY A 257 4.04 -8.11 -26.79
N ALA A 258 4.05 -7.24 -25.80
CA ALA A 258 3.33 -7.47 -24.53
C ALA A 258 1.82 -7.52 -24.75
N ILE A 259 1.14 -8.40 -24.01
CA ILE A 259 -0.33 -8.51 -24.04
C ILE A 259 -0.88 -7.69 -22.87
N VAL A 260 -1.01 -6.39 -23.08
CA VAL A 260 -1.54 -5.46 -22.09
C VAL A 260 -2.79 -4.78 -22.65
N THR A 261 -3.86 -4.74 -21.86
CA THR A 261 -5.10 -4.06 -22.25
C THR A 261 -5.12 -2.63 -21.71
N PRO A 262 -5.74 -1.67 -22.42
CA PRO A 262 -5.83 -0.29 -21.95
C PRO A 262 -6.41 -0.16 -20.53
N PRO A 263 -7.48 -0.89 -20.14
CA PRO A 263 -7.97 -0.81 -18.76
C PRO A 263 -6.96 -1.29 -17.72
N ALA A 264 -6.22 -2.37 -18.01
CA ALA A 264 -5.21 -2.89 -17.09
C ALA A 264 -4.03 -1.92 -16.93
N LEU A 265 -3.62 -1.27 -18.02
CA LEU A 265 -2.58 -0.24 -18.00
C LEU A 265 -3.04 1.00 -17.23
N ALA A 266 -4.28 1.45 -17.46
CA ALA A 266 -4.84 2.59 -16.74
C ALA A 266 -4.91 2.33 -15.23
N GLN A 267 -5.32 1.12 -14.82
CA GLN A 267 -5.33 0.72 -13.42
C GLN A 267 -3.93 0.69 -12.81
N LEU A 268 -2.93 0.15 -13.54
CA LEU A 268 -1.54 0.15 -13.09
C LEU A 268 -1.02 1.57 -12.88
N ILE A 269 -1.33 2.50 -13.79
CA ILE A 269 -0.96 3.91 -13.66
C ILE A 269 -1.64 4.53 -12.43
N GLU A 270 -2.93 4.30 -12.24
CA GLU A 270 -3.68 4.79 -11.08
C GLU A 270 -3.04 4.31 -9.77
N ASP A 271 -2.85 3.00 -9.63
CA ASP A 271 -2.32 2.38 -8.42
C ASP A 271 -0.87 2.80 -8.12
N SER A 272 -0.09 3.12 -9.16
CA SER A 272 1.33 3.49 -9.03
C SER A 272 1.55 4.98 -8.78
N VAL A 273 0.64 5.86 -9.25
CA VAL A 273 0.91 7.29 -9.38
C VAL A 273 -0.05 8.16 -8.59
N PHE A 274 -1.36 7.82 -8.59
CA PHE A 274 -2.36 8.72 -8.05
C PHE A 274 -2.15 9.02 -6.57
N ALA A 275 -1.97 10.30 -6.25
CA ALA A 275 -2.01 10.83 -4.89
C ALA A 275 -2.88 12.09 -4.85
N TYR A 276 -3.70 12.19 -3.80
CA TYR A 276 -4.55 13.35 -3.58
C TYR A 276 -3.72 14.56 -3.14
N ASP A 277 -3.96 15.69 -3.78
CA ASP A 277 -3.35 16.98 -3.44
C ASP A 277 -4.32 17.80 -2.59
N GLU A 278 -3.98 17.99 -1.31
CA GLU A 278 -4.77 18.78 -0.37
C GLU A 278 -4.71 20.31 -0.63
N ASP A 279 -3.68 20.75 -1.33
CA ASP A 279 -3.46 22.17 -1.63
C ASP A 279 -4.26 22.66 -2.85
N CYS A 280 -4.90 21.76 -3.60
CA CYS A 280 -5.79 22.10 -4.68
C CYS A 280 -7.09 22.74 -4.16
N ASP A 281 -7.22 24.05 -4.30
CA ASP A 281 -8.24 24.93 -3.70
C ASP A 281 -9.71 24.56 -4.00
N SER A 282 -10.02 23.66 -4.89
CA SER A 282 -11.40 23.45 -5.32
C SER A 282 -11.87 22.01 -5.36
N ASP A 283 -10.98 21.04 -5.21
CA ASP A 283 -11.32 19.70 -5.62
C ASP A 283 -11.26 18.69 -4.47
N SER A 284 -12.41 18.02 -4.24
CA SER A 284 -12.49 16.88 -3.35
C SER A 284 -11.66 15.71 -3.89
N TRP A 285 -11.24 14.82 -3.01
CA TRP A 285 -10.57 13.56 -3.38
C TRP A 285 -11.28 12.86 -4.55
N SER A 286 -12.60 12.71 -4.48
CA SER A 286 -13.37 12.02 -5.52
C SER A 286 -13.24 12.69 -6.89
N ARG A 287 -13.18 14.01 -6.95
CA ARG A 287 -13.09 14.73 -8.22
C ARG A 287 -11.70 14.61 -8.82
N GLN A 288 -10.64 14.80 -8.04
CA GLN A 288 -9.27 14.59 -8.51
C GLN A 288 -9.08 13.16 -8.99
N HIS A 289 -9.60 12.17 -8.26
CA HIS A 289 -9.54 10.77 -8.61
C HIS A 289 -10.30 10.44 -9.91
N ASP A 290 -11.53 10.96 -10.08
CA ASP A 290 -12.32 10.75 -11.30
C ASP A 290 -11.64 11.37 -12.53
N ASP A 291 -11.05 12.56 -12.39
CA ASP A 291 -10.30 13.23 -13.44
C ASP A 291 -9.03 12.46 -13.79
N PHE A 292 -8.27 11.99 -12.77
CA PHE A 292 -7.07 11.17 -12.97
C PHE A 292 -7.38 9.85 -13.71
N ILE A 293 -8.41 9.12 -13.28
CA ILE A 293 -8.82 7.84 -13.94
C ILE A 293 -9.20 8.10 -15.41
N ARG A 294 -9.92 9.18 -15.69
CA ARG A 294 -10.28 9.55 -17.07
C ARG A 294 -9.03 9.78 -17.92
N ASP A 295 -8.07 10.53 -17.38
CA ASP A 295 -6.84 10.88 -18.08
C ASP A 295 -5.90 9.67 -18.22
N ALA A 296 -5.82 8.79 -17.22
CA ALA A 296 -5.07 7.53 -17.28
C ALA A 296 -5.64 6.59 -18.36
N ARG A 297 -6.97 6.49 -18.48
CA ARG A 297 -7.62 5.70 -19.54
C ARG A 297 -7.34 6.29 -20.93
N HIS A 298 -7.38 7.62 -21.06
CA HIS A 298 -7.06 8.27 -22.33
C HIS A 298 -5.59 8.02 -22.72
N PHE A 299 -4.68 8.17 -21.76
CA PHE A 299 -3.26 7.91 -21.95
C PHE A 299 -2.99 6.46 -22.37
N ALA A 300 -3.56 5.48 -21.65
CA ALA A 300 -3.41 4.07 -21.95
C ALA A 300 -3.96 3.69 -23.34
N ASN A 301 -5.13 4.23 -23.71
CA ASN A 301 -5.69 4.04 -25.04
C ASN A 301 -4.77 4.61 -26.13
N LYS A 302 -4.28 5.85 -25.95
CA LYS A 302 -3.37 6.51 -26.90
C LYS A 302 -2.08 5.72 -27.08
N LEU A 303 -1.52 5.20 -25.99
CA LEU A 303 -0.26 4.46 -26.00
C LEU A 303 -0.38 3.10 -26.70
N LEU A 304 -1.46 2.34 -26.41
CA LEU A 304 -1.61 0.95 -26.88
C LEU A 304 -2.32 0.85 -28.23
N LEU A 305 -3.28 1.71 -28.52
CA LEU A 305 -4.11 1.65 -29.70
C LEU A 305 -3.70 2.66 -30.79
N GLY A 306 -2.94 3.67 -30.43
CA GLY A 306 -2.64 4.82 -31.30
C GLY A 306 -3.74 5.88 -31.28
N LYS A 307 -3.45 7.04 -31.88
CA LYS A 307 -4.29 8.26 -31.74
C LYS A 307 -5.71 8.09 -32.28
N GLU A 308 -5.85 7.43 -33.42
CA GLU A 308 -7.15 7.29 -34.11
C GLU A 308 -8.09 6.34 -33.36
N GLU A 309 -7.60 5.13 -33.01
CA GLU A 309 -8.42 4.14 -32.31
C GLU A 309 -8.69 4.58 -30.85
N ALA A 310 -7.76 5.27 -30.20
CA ALA A 310 -7.97 5.89 -28.89
C ALA A 310 -9.11 6.89 -28.91
N LEU A 311 -9.18 7.74 -29.94
CA LEU A 311 -10.30 8.69 -30.13
C LEU A 311 -11.63 7.94 -30.31
N LEU A 312 -11.65 6.89 -31.13
CA LEU A 312 -12.85 6.06 -31.32
C LEU A 312 -13.31 5.41 -30.02
N GLU A 313 -12.37 4.89 -29.23
CA GLU A 313 -12.73 4.27 -27.95
C GLU A 313 -13.22 5.31 -26.92
N GLN A 314 -12.65 6.49 -26.91
CA GLN A 314 -13.15 7.60 -26.09
C GLN A 314 -14.59 7.99 -26.44
N ILE A 315 -14.88 8.08 -27.75
CA ILE A 315 -16.24 8.34 -28.23
C ILE A 315 -17.19 7.19 -27.85
N ARG A 316 -16.76 5.93 -28.00
CA ARG A 316 -17.54 4.75 -27.61
C ARG A 316 -17.84 4.74 -26.10
N SER A 317 -16.85 5.09 -25.27
CA SER A 317 -17.03 5.14 -23.82
C SER A 317 -18.02 6.25 -23.41
N ALA A 318 -17.84 7.46 -23.90
CA ALA A 318 -18.77 8.56 -23.65
C ALA A 318 -20.20 8.22 -24.11
N PHE A 319 -20.33 7.55 -25.25
CA PHE A 319 -21.64 7.08 -25.71
C PHE A 319 -22.24 6.01 -24.80
N ARG A 320 -21.46 5.08 -24.33
CA ARG A 320 -21.91 4.00 -23.44
C ARG A 320 -22.38 4.55 -22.11
N ASP A 321 -21.62 5.44 -21.53
CA ASP A 321 -21.85 5.90 -20.17
C ASP A 321 -22.98 6.95 -20.10
N ASP A 322 -23.04 7.88 -21.08
CA ASP A 322 -23.95 9.03 -21.03
C ASP A 322 -25.19 8.90 -21.92
N VAL A 323 -25.12 8.13 -22.99
CA VAL A 323 -26.15 8.18 -24.06
C VAL A 323 -26.80 6.83 -24.37
N GLN A 324 -26.12 5.72 -24.15
CA GLN A 324 -26.60 4.39 -24.57
C GLN A 324 -28.03 4.06 -24.04
N TRP A 325 -28.33 4.44 -22.82
CA TRP A 325 -29.61 4.20 -22.16
C TRP A 325 -30.77 5.02 -22.77
N LEU A 326 -30.46 6.09 -23.51
CA LEU A 326 -31.44 6.91 -24.24
C LEU A 326 -31.77 6.35 -25.62
N ILE A 327 -30.94 5.41 -26.14
CA ILE A 327 -31.08 4.94 -27.52
C ILE A 327 -31.99 3.70 -27.57
N PRO A 328 -33.11 3.72 -28.29
CA PRO A 328 -33.97 2.55 -28.48
C PRO A 328 -33.18 1.40 -29.16
N LYS A 329 -33.51 0.15 -28.81
CA LYS A 329 -32.95 -1.03 -29.48
C LYS A 329 -33.24 -1.00 -30.98
N GLY A 330 -32.20 -1.24 -31.78
CA GLY A 330 -32.33 -1.31 -33.25
C GLY A 330 -32.16 0.03 -33.96
N LEU A 331 -31.94 1.13 -33.23
CA LEU A 331 -31.57 2.40 -33.83
C LEU A 331 -30.10 2.45 -34.21
N THR A 332 -29.79 2.85 -35.42
CA THR A 332 -28.41 3.13 -35.86
C THR A 332 -28.18 4.64 -35.83
N LEU A 333 -27.13 5.07 -35.19
CA LEU A 333 -26.68 6.47 -35.21
C LEU A 333 -25.44 6.59 -36.08
N THR A 334 -25.38 7.63 -36.89
CA THR A 334 -24.15 8.02 -37.62
C THR A 334 -23.65 9.31 -37.03
N LEU A 335 -22.38 9.31 -36.65
CA LEU A 335 -21.69 10.45 -36.06
C LEU A 335 -20.69 10.96 -37.09
N GLU A 336 -20.87 12.21 -37.53
CA GLU A 336 -19.92 12.92 -38.39
C GLU A 336 -19.37 14.09 -37.60
N ALA A 337 -18.05 14.16 -37.52
CA ALA A 337 -17.35 15.25 -36.86
C ALA A 337 -16.57 16.08 -37.89
N ASP A 338 -16.83 17.35 -37.93
CA ASP A 338 -16.00 18.34 -38.62
C ASP A 338 -15.49 19.35 -37.59
N VAL A 339 -14.42 20.08 -37.93
CA VAL A 339 -13.73 21.00 -37.00
C VAL A 339 -14.73 21.86 -36.19
N GLY A 340 -14.89 21.51 -34.91
CA GLY A 340 -15.74 22.20 -33.95
C GLY A 340 -17.25 21.95 -34.08
N LYS A 341 -17.70 20.97 -34.90
CA LYS A 341 -19.12 20.58 -35.01
C LYS A 341 -19.26 19.09 -35.09
N VAL A 342 -20.09 18.54 -34.23
CA VAL A 342 -20.54 17.14 -34.26
C VAL A 342 -21.97 17.12 -34.77
N GLN A 343 -22.21 16.40 -35.86
CA GLN A 343 -23.57 16.15 -36.39
C GLN A 343 -23.96 14.71 -36.07
N ILE A 344 -25.11 14.54 -35.43
CA ILE A 344 -25.70 13.21 -35.16
C ILE A 344 -26.92 13.08 -36.03
N ALA A 345 -26.90 12.14 -36.98
CA ALA A 345 -28.02 11.85 -37.83
C ALA A 345 -28.69 10.57 -37.37
N LEU A 346 -30.03 10.63 -37.20
CA LEU A 346 -30.86 9.46 -37.11
C LEU A 346 -31.17 8.98 -38.54
N PRO A 347 -31.20 7.66 -38.80
CA PRO A 347 -31.65 7.16 -40.09
C PRO A 347 -33.03 7.71 -40.37
N ALA A 348 -33.24 8.20 -41.59
CA ALA A 348 -34.52 8.68 -42.00
C ALA A 348 -35.55 7.56 -41.80
N ASN A 349 -36.55 7.80 -40.97
CA ASN A 349 -37.66 6.88 -40.83
C ASN A 349 -38.40 6.89 -42.16
N ASP A 350 -38.19 5.88 -42.97
CA ASP A 350 -39.14 5.51 -44.04
C ASP A 350 -40.45 5.07 -43.36
N ARG A 351 -41.14 6.02 -42.77
CA ARG A 351 -42.58 5.84 -42.53
C ARG A 351 -43.21 5.88 -43.89
N GLU A 352 -43.40 4.70 -44.46
CA GLU A 352 -44.40 4.50 -45.51
C GLU A 352 -45.64 5.27 -45.11
N THR A 353 -45.95 6.32 -45.85
CA THR A 353 -47.23 6.96 -45.83
C THR A 353 -48.20 5.92 -46.32
N GLU A 354 -48.99 5.28 -45.39
CA GLU A 354 -50.16 4.51 -45.78
C GLU A 354 -51.03 5.39 -46.68
N PRO A 355 -51.38 4.93 -47.88
CA PRO A 355 -52.31 5.66 -48.72
C PRO A 355 -53.68 5.68 -48.05
N THR A 356 -54.12 6.88 -47.69
CA THR A 356 -55.48 7.13 -47.24
C THR A 356 -56.40 6.68 -48.37
N ALA A 357 -57.08 5.50 -48.17
CA ALA A 357 -58.10 5.06 -49.05
C ALA A 357 -59.37 6.01 -48.95
N ALA A 358 -59.75 6.54 -50.06
CA ALA A 358 -60.95 7.37 -50.25
C ALA A 358 -62.23 6.54 -50.14
#